data_c31a1b5e8d29ccc869eacb7671c5bc89
#
_entry.id   c31a1b5e8d29ccc869eacb7671c5bc89
#
_cell.length_a   1.000
_cell.length_b   1.000
_cell.length_c   1.000
_cell.angle_alpha   90.00
_cell.angle_beta   90.00
_cell.angle_gamma   90.00
#
_symmetry.space_group_name_H-M   'P 1'
#
loop_
_entity.id
_entity.type
_entity.pdbx_description
1 polymer ?
#
loop_
_entity_poly.entity_id
_entity_poly.type
_entity_poly.pdbx_seq_one_letter_code
_entity_poly.pdbx_strand_id
1 'polypeptide(L)'
;MEWLIAHGIVGRTDLPIPEWLFGWAAAIVLIVSFVALAVLWPEPRLEGDRWRRLFTLPGASTIEAVCGAIGVFLFGVTIYAGLAGEQTAAANWAPTFVYVIFWLGFAAASVLLGDVFRAFNPWRASARGVAGIAKLARGGTLPEPLPYPERLGRWPAAAGIFAFTWMELAATDGDMPRNVAIAALVYSAATWIGMALYGIDRWIERGEAFSVYFNLFARLSIWERRGRDVGIRRALSGLASLEPLPGTVPLLAVMIGSVSFDGASEGSPWVDIAPDISEFFQDLSLSPDNALMVTWTIGLLASIAIVYGFYRLGIAGARSVGGGFSAGRLADAFVHSIVPIAFVYAAAHYMTLLLFQGQAIWFLASDPLGEGDDLFGTADRAIDYTLIGANATWYWQVGFVIAGHVAALMLAHDRALALYREARDAVRSQYWMLGIMVGFTTLALWLLSQANQ
;
A
#
# COMPACT_ATOMS: atom_id res chain seq x y z
N MET A 1 -1.30 19.38 19.27
CA MET A 1 -1.64 20.27 18.14
C MET A 1 -0.59 20.22 17.00
N GLU A 2 0.62 19.70 17.24
CA GLU A 2 1.64 19.53 16.20
C GLU A 2 1.41 18.27 15.30
N TRP A 3 0.72 17.26 15.80
CA TRP A 3 0.39 16.03 15.04
C TRP A 3 -0.56 16.26 13.84
N LEU A 4 -1.46 17.24 13.93
CA LEU A 4 -2.40 17.58 12.85
C LEU A 4 -1.72 18.17 11.60
N ILE A 5 -0.51 18.70 11.75
CA ILE A 5 0.26 19.27 10.64
C ILE A 5 1.06 18.16 9.89
N ALA A 6 1.36 17.03 10.55
CA ALA A 6 2.14 15.94 9.99
C ALA A 6 1.40 15.17 8.87
N HIS A 7 0.07 15.10 8.92
CA HIS A 7 -0.71 14.33 7.95
C HIS A 7 -1.17 15.11 6.71
N GLY A 8 -0.80 16.39 6.57
CA GLY A 8 -1.09 17.19 5.37
C GLY A 8 -2.59 17.42 5.10
N ILE A 9 -3.46 17.10 6.05
CA ILE A 9 -4.90 17.28 5.93
C ILE A 9 -5.19 18.74 6.24
N VAL A 10 -5.53 19.49 5.21
CA VAL A 10 -6.05 20.87 5.39
C VAL A 10 -7.45 20.75 5.94
N GLY A 11 -7.62 20.99 7.24
CA GLY A 11 -8.92 21.01 7.90
C GLY A 11 -9.91 21.88 7.14
N ARG A 12 -11.13 21.39 6.96
CA ARG A 12 -12.20 22.07 6.25
C ARG A 12 -13.51 22.01 6.97
N THR A 13 -14.10 23.16 7.09
CA THR A 13 -15.44 23.35 7.69
C THR A 13 -16.58 23.27 6.69
N ASP A 14 -16.32 23.35 5.37
CA ASP A 14 -17.37 23.45 4.35
C ASP A 14 -17.13 22.47 3.19
N LEU A 15 -17.80 21.31 3.23
CA LEU A 15 -17.91 20.44 2.06
C LEU A 15 -18.84 21.06 1.01
N PRO A 16 -18.54 20.94 -0.30
CA PRO A 16 -19.34 21.54 -1.37
C PRO A 16 -20.76 20.96 -1.46
N ILE A 17 -20.98 19.78 -0.90
CA ILE A 17 -22.27 19.06 -0.87
C ILE A 17 -22.33 18.27 0.45
N PRO A 18 -23.52 18.07 1.06
CA PRO A 18 -23.66 17.25 2.27
C PRO A 18 -23.06 15.85 2.12
N GLU A 19 -22.34 15.36 3.13
CA GLU A 19 -21.62 14.08 3.13
C GLU A 19 -22.48 12.88 2.74
N TRP A 20 -23.71 12.81 3.26
CA TRP A 20 -24.63 11.72 2.97
C TRP A 20 -24.95 11.59 1.48
N LEU A 21 -24.89 12.69 0.71
CA LEU A 21 -25.19 12.70 -0.72
C LEU A 21 -24.07 11.99 -1.50
N PHE A 22 -22.81 12.12 -1.09
CA PHE A 22 -21.71 11.37 -1.70
C PHE A 22 -21.83 9.87 -1.44
N GLY A 23 -22.23 9.46 -0.23
CA GLY A 23 -22.50 8.06 0.09
C GLY A 23 -23.59 7.46 -0.79
N TRP A 24 -24.71 8.18 -0.97
CA TRP A 24 -25.77 7.75 -1.88
C TRP A 24 -25.35 7.71 -3.34
N ALA A 25 -24.61 8.73 -3.81
CA ALA A 25 -24.11 8.77 -5.17
C ALA A 25 -23.16 7.58 -5.44
N ALA A 26 -22.24 7.31 -4.53
CA ALA A 26 -21.34 6.15 -4.64
C ALA A 26 -22.11 4.81 -4.64
N ALA A 27 -23.09 4.64 -3.75
CA ALA A 27 -23.93 3.45 -3.72
C ALA A 27 -24.67 3.24 -5.05
N ILE A 28 -25.28 4.30 -5.59
CA ILE A 28 -25.97 4.25 -6.89
C ILE A 28 -25.01 3.87 -8.01
N VAL A 29 -23.81 4.49 -8.07
CA VAL A 29 -22.81 4.17 -9.08
C VAL A 29 -22.39 2.71 -9.01
N LEU A 30 -22.16 2.16 -7.81
CA LEU A 30 -21.79 0.75 -7.64
C LEU A 30 -22.90 -0.20 -8.07
N ILE A 31 -24.15 0.08 -7.68
CA ILE A 31 -25.32 -0.73 -8.08
C ILE A 31 -25.52 -0.70 -9.60
N VAL A 32 -25.45 0.49 -10.20
CA VAL A 32 -25.59 0.65 -11.67
C VAL A 32 -24.43 -0.05 -12.39
N SER A 33 -23.19 0.08 -11.89
CA SER A 33 -22.03 -0.61 -12.45
C SER A 33 -22.19 -2.12 -12.37
N PHE A 34 -22.68 -2.64 -11.25
CA PHE A 34 -22.93 -4.07 -11.10
C PHE A 34 -24.00 -4.58 -12.06
N VAL A 35 -25.12 -3.87 -12.21
CA VAL A 35 -26.18 -4.21 -13.18
C VAL A 35 -25.63 -4.16 -14.61
N ALA A 36 -24.85 -3.13 -14.94
CA ALA A 36 -24.22 -3.01 -16.24
C ALA A 36 -23.27 -4.18 -16.53
N LEU A 37 -22.45 -4.60 -15.55
CA LEU A 37 -21.58 -5.77 -15.68
C LEU A 37 -22.41 -7.06 -15.90
N ALA A 38 -23.45 -7.27 -15.11
CA ALA A 38 -24.30 -8.46 -15.23
C ALA A 38 -24.96 -8.58 -16.62
N VAL A 39 -25.26 -7.45 -17.28
CA VAL A 39 -25.92 -7.43 -18.60
C VAL A 39 -24.92 -7.37 -19.76
N LEU A 40 -23.87 -6.54 -19.64
CA LEU A 40 -22.96 -6.23 -20.75
C LEU A 40 -21.66 -7.07 -20.76
N TRP A 41 -21.42 -7.82 -19.69
CA TRP A 41 -20.20 -8.62 -19.52
C TRP A 41 -20.53 -10.09 -19.20
N PRO A 42 -21.08 -10.84 -20.18
CA PRO A 42 -21.60 -12.21 -19.95
C PRO A 42 -20.51 -13.29 -19.91
N GLU A 43 -19.27 -12.97 -20.30
CA GLU A 43 -18.16 -13.92 -20.41
C GLU A 43 -16.88 -13.33 -19.79
N PRO A 44 -15.97 -14.17 -19.25
CA PRO A 44 -14.67 -13.69 -18.73
C PRO A 44 -13.85 -13.00 -19.82
N ARG A 45 -13.34 -11.81 -19.54
CA ARG A 45 -12.57 -11.00 -20.51
C ARG A 45 -11.18 -10.61 -20.03
N LEU A 46 -10.91 -10.73 -18.74
CA LEU A 46 -9.62 -10.32 -18.14
C LEU A 46 -8.64 -11.48 -18.06
N GLU A 47 -9.09 -12.70 -18.21
CA GLU A 47 -8.24 -13.88 -18.26
C GLU A 47 -7.47 -13.99 -19.58
N GLY A 48 -6.30 -14.58 -19.51
CA GLY A 48 -5.40 -14.78 -20.64
C GLY A 48 -4.35 -13.67 -20.81
N ASP A 49 -3.24 -14.08 -21.42
CA ASP A 49 -2.11 -13.19 -21.65
C ASP A 49 -2.33 -12.36 -22.93
N ARG A 50 -2.69 -11.10 -22.78
CA ARG A 50 -2.84 -10.12 -23.87
C ARG A 50 -1.76 -9.05 -23.84
N TRP A 51 -0.55 -9.45 -23.41
CA TRP A 51 0.59 -8.55 -23.41
C TRP A 51 1.09 -8.31 -24.85
N ARG A 52 1.34 -7.04 -25.18
CA ARG A 52 1.90 -6.61 -26.46
C ARG A 52 3.22 -5.89 -26.23
N ARG A 53 4.32 -6.45 -26.77
CA ARG A 53 5.60 -5.78 -26.76
C ARG A 53 5.55 -4.50 -27.60
N LEU A 54 6.10 -3.44 -27.05
CA LEU A 54 6.28 -2.16 -27.76
C LEU A 54 7.73 -1.99 -28.19
N PHE A 55 8.68 -2.20 -27.28
CA PHE A 55 10.10 -2.10 -27.57
C PHE A 55 10.94 -2.98 -26.64
N THR A 56 12.19 -3.24 -27.06
CA THR A 56 13.19 -3.89 -26.25
C THR A 56 14.12 -2.84 -25.67
N LEU A 57 14.34 -2.86 -24.35
CA LEU A 57 15.17 -1.89 -23.64
C LEU A 57 16.66 -2.26 -23.84
N PRO A 58 17.44 -1.46 -24.61
CA PRO A 58 18.87 -1.71 -24.75
C PRO A 58 19.55 -1.43 -23.41
N GLY A 59 20.56 -2.21 -23.06
CA GLY A 59 21.31 -2.01 -21.81
C GLY A 59 20.48 -2.17 -20.53
N ALA A 60 19.41 -2.96 -20.56
CA ALA A 60 18.49 -3.16 -19.43
C ALA A 60 19.21 -3.53 -18.12
N SER A 61 20.29 -4.31 -18.18
CA SER A 61 21.11 -4.67 -17.02
C SER A 61 21.87 -3.48 -16.45
N THR A 62 22.38 -2.61 -17.32
CA THR A 62 23.08 -1.39 -16.90
C THR A 62 22.12 -0.40 -16.26
N ILE A 63 20.93 -0.23 -16.85
CA ILE A 63 19.87 0.62 -16.29
C ILE A 63 19.46 0.10 -14.90
N GLU A 64 19.24 -1.22 -14.75
CA GLU A 64 18.95 -1.81 -13.44
C GLU A 64 20.08 -1.58 -12.43
N ALA A 65 21.34 -1.69 -12.86
CA ALA A 65 22.47 -1.46 -11.98
C ALA A 65 22.56 0.01 -11.53
N VAL A 66 22.34 0.95 -12.45
CA VAL A 66 22.31 2.40 -12.14
C VAL A 66 21.15 2.74 -11.21
N CYS A 67 19.92 2.28 -11.52
CA CYS A 67 18.77 2.48 -10.65
C CYS A 67 18.99 1.86 -9.26
N GLY A 68 19.55 0.66 -9.20
CA GLY A 68 19.91 0.01 -7.94
C GLY A 68 20.96 0.78 -7.13
N ALA A 69 21.99 1.33 -7.80
CA ALA A 69 22.99 2.18 -7.16
C ALA A 69 22.37 3.47 -6.59
N ILE A 70 21.45 4.10 -7.34
CA ILE A 70 20.68 5.25 -6.86
C ILE A 70 19.86 4.85 -5.62
N GLY A 71 19.16 3.72 -5.67
CA GLY A 71 18.42 3.23 -4.52
C GLY A 71 19.27 3.00 -3.28
N VAL A 72 20.45 2.38 -3.45
CA VAL A 72 21.41 2.18 -2.34
C VAL A 72 21.94 3.50 -1.81
N PHE A 73 22.24 4.46 -2.68
CA PHE A 73 22.69 5.80 -2.29
C PHE A 73 21.62 6.53 -1.47
N LEU A 74 20.40 6.59 -1.97
CA LEU A 74 19.28 7.24 -1.26
C LEU A 74 18.98 6.57 0.09
N PHE A 75 19.06 5.25 0.13
CA PHE A 75 18.95 4.49 1.39
C PHE A 75 20.08 4.86 2.36
N GLY A 76 21.34 4.98 1.87
CA GLY A 76 22.49 5.41 2.66
C GLY A 76 22.32 6.82 3.23
N VAL A 77 21.83 7.77 2.42
CA VAL A 77 21.48 9.13 2.87
C VAL A 77 20.42 9.08 3.97
N THR A 78 19.37 8.27 3.79
CA THR A 78 18.29 8.12 4.77
C THR A 78 18.80 7.61 6.12
N ILE A 79 19.65 6.58 6.11
CA ILE A 79 20.25 6.05 7.35
C ILE A 79 21.15 7.08 8.00
N TYR A 80 22.03 7.73 7.21
CA TYR A 80 22.98 8.72 7.74
C TYR A 80 22.26 9.94 8.32
N ALA A 81 21.30 10.51 7.59
CA ALA A 81 20.51 11.64 8.06
C ALA A 81 19.72 11.32 9.34
N GLY A 82 19.09 10.14 9.40
CA GLY A 82 18.36 9.72 10.59
C GLY A 82 19.22 9.52 11.83
N LEU A 83 20.45 9.02 11.67
CA LEU A 83 21.35 8.75 12.80
C LEU A 83 22.17 9.96 13.23
N ALA A 84 22.59 10.82 12.30
CA ALA A 84 23.56 11.90 12.54
C ALA A 84 22.93 13.29 12.48
N GLY A 85 21.79 13.48 11.78
CA GLY A 85 21.16 14.78 11.60
C GLY A 85 20.25 15.20 12.75
N GLU A 86 19.61 16.38 12.57
CA GLU A 86 18.60 16.94 13.47
C GLU A 86 17.48 15.93 13.72
N GLN A 87 16.99 15.84 14.97
CA GLN A 87 15.99 14.85 15.36
C GLN A 87 14.54 15.36 15.26
N THR A 88 14.35 16.51 14.65
CA THR A 88 13.03 17.05 14.32
C THR A 88 12.57 16.49 12.97
N ALA A 89 11.46 15.79 12.91
CA ALA A 89 10.98 15.10 11.71
C ALA A 89 10.85 16.01 10.48
N ALA A 90 10.37 17.25 10.66
CA ALA A 90 10.21 18.23 9.57
C ALA A 90 11.52 18.80 9.02
N ALA A 91 12.61 18.74 9.80
CA ALA A 91 13.93 19.26 9.44
C ALA A 91 14.91 18.19 8.93
N ASN A 92 14.50 16.92 8.91
CA ASN A 92 15.36 15.79 8.56
C ASN A 92 14.83 15.07 7.32
N TRP A 93 15.75 14.66 6.45
CA TRP A 93 15.45 13.89 5.24
C TRP A 93 14.68 12.58 5.50
N ALA A 94 15.07 11.82 6.55
CA ALA A 94 14.67 10.43 6.71
C ALA A 94 13.15 10.23 6.84
N PRO A 95 12.38 10.94 7.68
CA PRO A 95 10.94 10.74 7.80
C PRO A 95 10.19 11.09 6.51
N THR A 96 10.46 12.26 5.94
CA THR A 96 9.80 12.69 4.69
C THR A 96 10.13 11.74 3.54
N PHE A 97 11.39 11.31 3.41
CA PHE A 97 11.76 10.37 2.35
C PHE A 97 11.06 9.01 2.54
N VAL A 98 11.02 8.46 3.76
CA VAL A 98 10.46 7.14 4.02
C VAL A 98 8.93 7.15 3.91
N TYR A 99 8.25 8.03 4.62
CA TYR A 99 6.79 8.01 4.71
C TYR A 99 6.09 8.67 3.51
N VAL A 100 6.74 9.63 2.83
CA VAL A 100 6.09 10.34 1.72
C VAL A 100 6.64 9.89 0.37
N ILE A 101 7.96 10.06 0.14
CA ILE A 101 8.54 9.80 -1.18
C ILE A 101 8.63 8.31 -1.47
N PHE A 102 9.16 7.54 -0.53
CA PHE A 102 9.33 6.10 -0.70
C PHE A 102 7.96 5.40 -0.67
N TRP A 103 7.20 5.55 0.39
CA TRP A 103 5.96 4.79 0.53
C TRP A 103 4.87 5.22 -0.45
N LEU A 104 4.53 6.50 -0.49
CA LEU A 104 3.43 6.99 -1.34
C LEU A 104 3.89 7.25 -2.78
N GLY A 105 5.09 7.81 -2.96
CA GLY A 105 5.64 8.12 -4.28
C GLY A 105 5.86 6.86 -5.12
N PHE A 106 6.49 5.79 -4.57
CA PHE A 106 6.64 4.53 -5.32
C PHE A 106 5.32 3.79 -5.51
N ALA A 107 4.35 3.93 -4.60
CA ALA A 107 3.01 3.37 -4.82
C ALA A 107 2.33 4.01 -6.05
N ALA A 108 2.34 5.32 -6.13
CA ALA A 108 1.82 6.07 -7.30
C ALA A 108 2.60 5.75 -8.58
N ALA A 109 3.93 5.76 -8.52
CA ALA A 109 4.79 5.41 -9.66
C ALA A 109 4.55 3.97 -10.14
N SER A 110 4.27 3.03 -9.24
CA SER A 110 4.00 1.64 -9.60
C SER A 110 2.71 1.49 -10.39
N VAL A 111 1.66 2.22 -10.05
CA VAL A 111 0.40 2.22 -10.83
C VAL A 111 0.58 2.88 -12.19
N LEU A 112 1.34 3.96 -12.26
CA LEU A 112 1.53 4.73 -13.49
C LEU A 112 2.50 4.04 -14.47
N LEU A 113 3.62 3.51 -13.97
CA LEU A 113 4.77 3.08 -14.78
C LEU A 113 5.07 1.57 -14.70
N GLY A 114 4.34 0.82 -13.87
CA GLY A 114 4.62 -0.60 -13.60
C GLY A 114 5.61 -0.82 -12.47
N ASP A 115 6.26 -1.98 -12.41
CA ASP A 115 7.12 -2.39 -11.29
C ASP A 115 8.46 -1.61 -11.25
N VAL A 116 8.36 -0.31 -11.01
CA VAL A 116 9.51 0.62 -10.95
C VAL A 116 10.40 0.31 -9.77
N PHE A 117 9.79 0.02 -8.60
CA PHE A 117 10.54 -0.21 -7.37
C PHE A 117 11.53 -1.38 -7.51
N ARG A 118 11.20 -2.41 -8.29
CA ARG A 118 12.11 -3.54 -8.53
C ARG A 118 13.50 -3.09 -9.05
N ALA A 119 13.56 -1.99 -9.83
CA ALA A 119 14.82 -1.46 -10.33
C ALA A 119 15.59 -0.66 -9.27
N PHE A 120 14.86 0.10 -8.43
CA PHE A 120 15.44 0.98 -7.41
C PHE A 120 15.61 0.31 -6.04
N ASN A 121 15.18 -0.96 -5.88
CA ASN A 121 15.20 -1.65 -4.59
C ASN A 121 16.64 -1.78 -4.03
N PRO A 122 16.96 -1.11 -2.91
CA PRO A 122 18.32 -1.06 -2.36
C PRO A 122 18.77 -2.43 -1.82
N TRP A 123 17.85 -3.21 -1.25
CA TRP A 123 18.15 -4.53 -0.69
C TRP A 123 18.48 -5.53 -1.79
N ARG A 124 17.73 -5.50 -2.90
CA ARG A 124 18.01 -6.33 -4.09
C ARG A 124 19.36 -5.96 -4.71
N ALA A 125 19.63 -4.66 -4.86
CA ALA A 125 20.87 -4.18 -5.47
C ALA A 125 22.10 -4.54 -4.63
N SER A 126 22.08 -4.26 -3.32
CA SER A 126 23.18 -4.59 -2.40
C SER A 126 23.41 -6.11 -2.31
N ALA A 127 22.33 -6.92 -2.18
CA ALA A 127 22.45 -8.37 -2.13
C ALA A 127 23.07 -8.94 -3.43
N ARG A 128 22.68 -8.43 -4.60
CA ARG A 128 23.30 -8.82 -5.89
C ARG A 128 24.76 -8.42 -5.97
N GLY A 129 25.13 -7.24 -5.48
CA GLY A 129 26.51 -6.78 -5.39
C GLY A 129 27.35 -7.73 -4.51
N VAL A 130 26.88 -8.00 -3.30
CA VAL A 130 27.54 -8.93 -2.36
C VAL A 130 27.65 -10.34 -2.95
N ALA A 131 26.58 -10.84 -3.57
CA ALA A 131 26.59 -12.16 -4.23
C ALA A 131 27.61 -12.21 -5.39
N GLY A 132 27.73 -11.12 -6.16
CA GLY A 132 28.74 -10.99 -7.22
C GLY A 132 30.18 -11.07 -6.68
N ILE A 133 30.47 -10.31 -5.62
CA ILE A 133 31.79 -10.35 -4.96
C ILE A 133 32.06 -11.75 -4.37
N ALA A 134 31.08 -12.33 -3.69
CA ALA A 134 31.23 -13.67 -3.10
C ALA A 134 31.47 -14.76 -4.15
N LYS A 135 30.82 -14.65 -5.33
CA LYS A 135 31.10 -15.55 -6.48
C LYS A 135 32.54 -15.44 -6.95
N LEU A 136 33.04 -14.23 -7.12
CA LEU A 136 34.44 -14.00 -7.53
C LEU A 136 35.41 -14.59 -6.50
N ALA A 137 35.19 -14.36 -5.22
CA ALA A 137 36.03 -14.84 -4.14
C ALA A 137 36.05 -16.37 -3.98
N ARG A 138 34.95 -17.06 -4.37
CA ARG A 138 34.79 -18.52 -4.26
C ARG A 138 34.98 -19.28 -5.57
N GLY A 139 35.52 -18.66 -6.60
CA GLY A 139 35.77 -19.35 -7.88
C GLY A 139 34.50 -19.65 -8.67
N GLY A 140 33.42 -18.88 -8.49
CA GLY A 140 32.25 -18.89 -9.36
C GLY A 140 30.98 -19.57 -8.82
N THR A 141 31.04 -20.28 -7.69
CA THR A 141 29.87 -20.98 -7.12
C THR A 141 29.43 -20.39 -5.78
N LEU A 142 28.12 -20.25 -5.59
CA LEU A 142 27.50 -19.96 -4.30
C LEU A 142 26.68 -21.18 -3.84
N PRO A 143 26.48 -21.36 -2.53
CA PRO A 143 25.54 -22.38 -2.03
C PRO A 143 24.15 -22.20 -2.65
N GLU A 144 23.47 -23.30 -2.93
CA GLU A 144 22.09 -23.25 -3.39
C GLU A 144 21.18 -22.73 -2.27
N PRO A 145 20.26 -21.79 -2.56
CA PRO A 145 19.29 -21.34 -1.60
C PRO A 145 18.36 -22.47 -1.15
N LEU A 146 17.87 -22.38 0.08
CA LEU A 146 16.83 -23.28 0.57
C LEU A 146 15.54 -23.11 -0.23
N PRO A 147 14.75 -24.19 -0.43
CA PRO A 147 13.43 -24.06 -1.03
C PRO A 147 12.54 -23.16 -0.16
N TYR A 148 11.89 -22.18 -0.78
CA TYR A 148 10.97 -21.30 -0.07
C TYR A 148 9.73 -22.09 0.36
N PRO A 149 9.36 -22.12 1.66
CA PRO A 149 8.22 -22.88 2.13
C PRO A 149 6.90 -22.31 1.54
N GLU A 150 6.12 -23.12 0.85
CA GLU A 150 4.87 -22.67 0.23
C GLU A 150 3.88 -22.08 1.27
N ARG A 151 3.85 -22.67 2.48
CA ARG A 151 3.00 -22.18 3.58
C ARG A 151 3.39 -20.81 4.07
N LEU A 152 4.64 -20.39 3.88
CA LEU A 152 5.12 -19.06 4.26
C LEU A 152 4.52 -17.99 3.33
N GLY A 153 4.36 -18.29 2.03
CA GLY A 153 3.69 -17.43 1.07
C GLY A 153 4.10 -15.96 1.18
N ARG A 154 3.14 -15.07 1.43
CA ARG A 154 3.34 -13.63 1.65
C ARG A 154 3.22 -13.20 3.13
N TRP A 155 3.24 -14.14 4.07
CA TRP A 155 3.19 -13.80 5.49
C TRP A 155 4.34 -12.89 5.96
N PRO A 156 5.62 -13.07 5.52
CA PRO A 156 6.67 -12.13 5.87
C PRO A 156 6.40 -10.72 5.35
N ALA A 157 5.85 -10.61 4.13
CA ALA A 157 5.46 -9.30 3.58
C ALA A 157 4.31 -8.66 4.39
N ALA A 158 3.31 -9.44 4.79
CA ALA A 158 2.21 -8.95 5.64
C ALA A 158 2.74 -8.45 7.00
N ALA A 159 3.64 -9.20 7.63
CA ALA A 159 4.27 -8.80 8.89
C ALA A 159 5.13 -7.54 8.72
N GLY A 160 5.88 -7.42 7.62
CA GLY A 160 6.71 -6.24 7.34
C GLY A 160 5.87 -4.98 7.10
N ILE A 161 4.77 -5.05 6.33
CA ILE A 161 3.86 -3.91 6.14
C ILE A 161 3.14 -3.58 7.46
N PHE A 162 2.72 -4.57 8.24
CA PHE A 162 2.15 -4.32 9.56
C PHE A 162 3.15 -3.58 10.49
N ALA A 163 4.39 -4.05 10.56
CA ALA A 163 5.42 -3.40 11.38
C ALA A 163 5.70 -1.96 10.93
N PHE A 164 5.72 -1.71 9.62
CA PHE A 164 5.88 -0.38 9.05
C PHE A 164 4.71 0.55 9.43
N THR A 165 3.47 0.12 9.20
CA THR A 165 2.29 0.93 9.53
C THR A 165 2.07 1.06 11.03
N TRP A 166 2.48 0.07 11.83
CA TRP A 166 2.47 0.16 13.28
C TRP A 166 3.47 1.21 13.78
N MET A 167 4.67 1.27 13.20
CA MET A 167 5.67 2.29 13.56
C MET A 167 5.15 3.70 13.24
N GLU A 168 4.47 3.87 12.11
CA GLU A 168 3.89 5.15 11.70
C GLU A 168 2.70 5.57 12.57
N LEU A 169 1.77 4.63 12.82
CA LEU A 169 0.44 4.97 13.36
C LEU A 169 0.30 4.72 14.86
N ALA A 170 1.12 3.85 15.46
CA ALA A 170 0.94 3.43 16.85
C ALA A 170 2.16 3.70 17.75
N ALA A 171 3.36 3.76 17.21
CA ALA A 171 4.55 4.05 18.02
C ALA A 171 4.61 5.54 18.37
N THR A 172 4.89 5.87 19.63
CA THR A 172 4.92 7.26 20.12
C THR A 172 6.01 8.13 19.49
N ASP A 173 7.11 7.52 19.07
CA ASP A 173 8.25 8.21 18.42
C ASP A 173 8.53 7.63 17.03
N GLY A 174 7.48 7.19 16.31
CA GLY A 174 7.60 6.51 15.04
C GLY A 174 8.15 7.36 13.89
N ASP A 175 7.97 8.66 13.97
CA ASP A 175 8.47 9.67 13.03
C ASP A 175 9.84 10.25 13.40
N MET A 176 10.37 9.93 14.59
CA MET A 176 11.70 10.39 15.00
C MET A 176 12.77 9.86 14.04
N PRO A 177 13.61 10.72 13.43
CA PRO A 177 14.58 10.33 12.41
C PRO A 177 15.45 9.14 12.77
N ARG A 178 15.92 9.10 14.01
CA ARG A 178 16.75 7.99 14.53
C ARG A 178 15.99 6.68 14.56
N ASN A 179 14.72 6.69 14.97
CA ASN A 179 13.89 5.49 15.03
C ASN A 179 13.58 4.96 13.64
N VAL A 180 13.30 5.85 12.68
CA VAL A 180 13.14 5.51 11.26
C VAL A 180 14.39 4.83 10.71
N ALA A 181 15.59 5.39 10.98
CA ALA A 181 16.86 4.80 10.54
C ALA A 181 17.13 3.43 11.17
N ILE A 182 16.91 3.29 12.48
CA ILE A 182 17.09 2.01 13.19
C ILE A 182 16.12 0.96 12.66
N ALA A 183 14.85 1.29 12.50
CA ALA A 183 13.85 0.38 11.94
C ALA A 183 14.21 -0.07 10.52
N ALA A 184 14.69 0.85 9.67
CA ALA A 184 15.16 0.55 8.33
C ALA A 184 16.38 -0.39 8.34
N LEU A 185 17.31 -0.24 9.29
CA LEU A 185 18.45 -1.16 9.47
C LEU A 185 18.01 -2.55 9.93
N VAL A 186 17.12 -2.63 10.91
CA VAL A 186 16.55 -3.91 11.42
C VAL A 186 15.81 -4.62 10.29
N TYR A 187 14.97 -3.90 9.55
CA TYR A 187 14.27 -4.42 8.37
C TYR A 187 15.25 -4.94 7.31
N SER A 188 16.34 -4.20 7.05
CA SER A 188 17.37 -4.58 6.09
C SER A 188 18.06 -5.89 6.48
N ALA A 189 18.41 -6.03 7.77
CA ALA A 189 19.00 -7.26 8.28
C ALA A 189 18.08 -8.47 8.06
N ALA A 190 16.79 -8.35 8.41
CA ALA A 190 15.80 -9.40 8.19
C ALA A 190 15.63 -9.74 6.71
N THR A 191 15.61 -8.73 5.85
CA THR A 191 15.47 -8.89 4.39
C THR A 191 16.69 -9.57 3.77
N TRP A 192 17.92 -9.17 4.14
CA TRP A 192 19.13 -9.82 3.65
C TRP A 192 19.27 -11.25 4.16
N ILE A 193 18.85 -11.55 5.38
CA ILE A 193 18.77 -12.94 5.89
C ILE A 193 17.80 -13.75 5.03
N GLY A 194 16.61 -13.23 4.76
CA GLY A 194 15.64 -13.88 3.88
C GLY A 194 16.18 -14.14 2.48
N MET A 195 16.89 -13.17 1.89
CA MET A 195 17.55 -13.32 0.59
C MET A 195 18.68 -14.36 0.60
N ALA A 196 19.46 -14.41 1.68
CA ALA A 196 20.53 -15.38 1.84
C ALA A 196 20.00 -16.82 1.99
N LEU A 197 18.89 -17.00 2.72
CA LEU A 197 18.27 -18.30 2.96
C LEU A 197 17.53 -18.81 1.72
N TYR A 198 16.68 -17.98 1.10
CA TYR A 198 15.72 -18.41 0.08
C TYR A 198 16.04 -17.92 -1.33
N GLY A 199 17.13 -17.19 -1.51
CA GLY A 199 17.50 -16.57 -2.77
C GLY A 199 16.84 -15.20 -2.99
N ILE A 200 17.59 -14.31 -3.65
CA ILE A 200 17.23 -12.90 -3.83
C ILE A 200 15.87 -12.75 -4.54
N ASP A 201 15.72 -13.37 -5.72
CA ASP A 201 14.53 -13.15 -6.53
C ASP A 201 13.28 -13.77 -5.89
N ARG A 202 13.41 -14.93 -5.22
CA ARG A 202 12.28 -15.58 -4.54
C ARG A 202 11.82 -14.78 -3.33
N TRP A 203 12.76 -14.21 -2.56
CA TRP A 203 12.43 -13.37 -1.42
C TRP A 203 11.76 -12.06 -1.86
N ILE A 204 12.26 -11.41 -2.90
CA ILE A 204 11.65 -10.20 -3.51
C ILE A 204 10.21 -10.45 -3.97
N GLU A 205 9.93 -11.62 -4.54
CA GLU A 205 8.59 -11.94 -5.06
C GLU A 205 7.57 -12.27 -3.97
N ARG A 206 8.01 -12.77 -2.81
CA ARG A 206 7.10 -13.36 -1.81
C ARG A 206 7.26 -12.79 -0.41
N GLY A 207 8.48 -12.51 0.05
CA GLY A 207 8.81 -12.19 1.44
C GLY A 207 9.15 -10.73 1.71
N GLU A 208 9.79 -10.04 0.77
CA GLU A 208 10.17 -8.64 0.96
C GLU A 208 8.94 -7.73 0.86
N ALA A 209 8.65 -7.05 1.96
CA ALA A 209 7.38 -6.37 2.18
C ALA A 209 7.08 -5.31 1.11
N PHE A 210 8.03 -4.43 0.85
CA PHE A 210 7.82 -3.32 -0.08
C PHE A 210 7.82 -3.76 -1.54
N SER A 211 8.62 -4.75 -1.93
CA SER A 211 8.54 -5.34 -3.27
C SER A 211 7.18 -5.98 -3.54
N VAL A 212 6.66 -6.73 -2.56
CA VAL A 212 5.33 -7.32 -2.69
C VAL A 212 4.24 -6.25 -2.72
N TYR A 213 4.31 -5.25 -1.84
CA TYR A 213 3.38 -4.12 -1.76
C TYR A 213 3.32 -3.35 -3.08
N PHE A 214 4.46 -2.87 -3.59
CA PHE A 214 4.51 -2.09 -4.83
C PHE A 214 4.20 -2.95 -6.06
N ASN A 215 4.57 -4.24 -6.08
CA ASN A 215 4.23 -5.14 -7.17
C ASN A 215 2.71 -5.39 -7.25
N LEU A 216 1.99 -5.47 -6.12
CA LEU A 216 0.53 -5.55 -6.14
C LEU A 216 -0.07 -4.33 -6.86
N PHE A 217 0.43 -3.14 -6.59
CA PHE A 217 -0.02 -1.92 -7.26
C PHE A 217 0.47 -1.81 -8.71
N ALA A 218 1.67 -2.26 -9.01
CA ALA A 218 2.19 -2.32 -10.37
C ALA A 218 1.33 -3.20 -11.29
N ARG A 219 0.57 -4.15 -10.73
CA ARG A 219 -0.38 -4.96 -11.50
C ARG A 219 -1.61 -4.18 -11.97
N LEU A 220 -1.89 -3.01 -11.41
CA LEU A 220 -2.91 -2.07 -11.93
C LEU A 220 -2.42 -1.35 -13.19
N SER A 221 -1.12 -1.15 -13.34
CA SER A 221 -0.53 -0.49 -14.50
C SER A 221 -0.82 -1.24 -15.79
N ILE A 222 -0.99 -0.49 -16.86
CA ILE A 222 -1.00 -1.05 -18.22
C ILE A 222 0.40 -1.42 -18.71
N TRP A 223 1.45 -0.84 -18.11
CA TRP A 223 2.83 -1.12 -18.45
C TRP A 223 3.32 -2.39 -17.76
N GLU A 224 3.97 -3.25 -18.53
CA GLU A 224 4.58 -4.47 -18.00
C GLU A 224 5.92 -4.71 -18.69
N ARG A 225 6.93 -4.99 -17.88
CA ARG A 225 8.25 -5.39 -18.37
C ARG A 225 8.43 -6.90 -18.21
N ARG A 226 8.84 -7.58 -19.29
CA ARG A 226 9.19 -9.01 -19.32
C ARG A 226 10.63 -9.16 -19.80
N GLY A 227 11.53 -9.41 -18.87
CA GLY A 227 12.97 -9.44 -19.15
C GLY A 227 13.48 -8.09 -19.67
N ARG A 228 13.88 -8.04 -20.95
CA ARG A 228 14.33 -6.82 -21.63
C ARG A 228 13.21 -6.08 -22.38
N ASP A 229 12.08 -6.75 -22.56
CA ASP A 229 10.99 -6.21 -23.36
C ASP A 229 10.02 -5.40 -22.48
N VAL A 230 9.66 -4.21 -22.97
CA VAL A 230 8.64 -3.35 -22.38
C VAL A 230 7.41 -3.37 -23.29
N GLY A 231 6.26 -3.56 -22.70
CA GLY A 231 5.01 -3.66 -23.42
C GLY A 231 3.83 -3.17 -22.61
N ILE A 232 2.68 -3.29 -23.22
CA ILE A 232 1.39 -2.96 -22.61
C ILE A 232 0.52 -4.19 -22.51
N ARG A 233 -0.25 -4.24 -21.43
CA ARG A 233 -1.31 -5.23 -21.18
C ARG A 233 -2.66 -4.52 -21.10
N ARG A 234 -3.72 -5.30 -21.17
CA ARG A 234 -5.05 -4.78 -20.94
C ARG A 234 -5.17 -4.30 -19.46
N ALA A 235 -5.86 -3.17 -19.25
CA ALA A 235 -6.16 -2.69 -17.92
C ALA A 235 -6.78 -3.81 -17.07
N LEU A 236 -6.40 -3.88 -15.78
CA LEU A 236 -6.79 -4.89 -14.80
C LEU A 236 -6.33 -6.34 -15.06
N SER A 237 -5.90 -6.71 -16.28
CA SER A 237 -5.47 -8.10 -16.58
C SER A 237 -4.26 -8.55 -15.77
N GLY A 238 -3.41 -7.62 -15.34
CA GLY A 238 -2.28 -7.92 -14.45
C GLY A 238 -2.70 -8.43 -13.07
N LEU A 239 -3.88 -8.04 -12.59
CA LEU A 239 -4.46 -8.55 -11.35
C LEU A 239 -5.16 -9.89 -11.56
N ALA A 240 -5.83 -10.09 -12.70
CA ALA A 240 -6.47 -11.37 -13.01
C ALA A 240 -5.46 -12.54 -13.02
N SER A 241 -4.18 -12.27 -13.31
CA SER A 241 -3.08 -13.25 -13.27
C SER A 241 -2.36 -13.33 -11.91
N LEU A 242 -2.86 -12.69 -10.85
CA LEU A 242 -2.24 -12.75 -9.53
C LEU A 242 -2.31 -14.17 -8.96
N GLU A 243 -1.15 -14.76 -8.65
CA GLU A 243 -1.05 -16.03 -7.95
C GLU A 243 -1.54 -15.85 -6.50
N PRO A 244 -2.59 -16.57 -6.07
CA PRO A 244 -3.04 -16.54 -4.70
C PRO A 244 -2.07 -17.34 -3.82
N LEU A 245 -1.29 -16.64 -2.99
CA LEU A 245 -0.36 -17.25 -2.04
C LEU A 245 -0.90 -17.09 -0.60
N PRO A 246 -0.57 -18.03 0.31
CA PRO A 246 -0.85 -17.85 1.74
C PRO A 246 -0.35 -16.48 2.22
N GLY A 247 -1.11 -15.81 3.08
CA GLY A 247 -0.77 -14.47 3.56
C GLY A 247 -1.20 -13.31 2.67
N THR A 248 -1.70 -13.55 1.43
CA THR A 248 -2.14 -12.46 0.55
C THR A 248 -3.38 -11.72 1.10
N VAL A 249 -4.38 -12.46 1.62
CA VAL A 249 -5.58 -11.84 2.22
C VAL A 249 -5.21 -11.04 3.48
N PRO A 250 -4.45 -11.57 4.44
CA PRO A 250 -3.95 -10.79 5.58
C PRO A 250 -3.15 -9.55 5.16
N LEU A 251 -2.26 -9.66 4.17
CA LEU A 251 -1.51 -8.51 3.67
C LEU A 251 -2.44 -7.38 3.19
N LEU A 252 -3.44 -7.70 2.37
CA LEU A 252 -4.39 -6.71 1.88
C LEU A 252 -5.29 -6.17 3.01
N ALA A 253 -5.63 -7.00 4.01
CA ALA A 253 -6.32 -6.53 5.20
C ALA A 253 -5.48 -5.54 6.00
N VAL A 254 -4.17 -5.76 6.12
CA VAL A 254 -3.24 -4.79 6.72
C VAL A 254 -3.20 -3.51 5.90
N MET A 255 -3.02 -3.60 4.59
CA MET A 255 -2.94 -2.44 3.69
C MET A 255 -4.19 -1.55 3.74
N ILE A 256 -5.38 -2.15 3.80
CA ILE A 256 -6.63 -1.40 3.87
C ILE A 256 -6.93 -0.96 5.31
N GLY A 257 -6.74 -1.87 6.27
CA GLY A 257 -7.08 -1.64 7.67
C GLY A 257 -6.21 -0.58 8.33
N SER A 258 -4.92 -0.45 7.95
CA SER A 258 -4.06 0.61 8.47
C SER A 258 -4.52 2.00 8.00
N VAL A 259 -4.81 2.16 6.71
CA VAL A 259 -5.35 3.43 6.17
C VAL A 259 -6.74 3.72 6.76
N SER A 260 -7.56 2.68 7.00
CA SER A 260 -8.87 2.85 7.64
C SER A 260 -8.73 3.30 9.09
N PHE A 261 -7.74 2.78 9.81
CA PHE A 261 -7.47 3.20 11.19
C PHE A 261 -6.96 4.64 11.24
N ASP A 262 -6.04 4.99 10.35
CA ASP A 262 -5.51 6.36 10.27
C ASP A 262 -6.64 7.38 10.10
N GLY A 263 -7.52 7.19 9.10
CA GLY A 263 -8.69 8.05 8.94
C GLY A 263 -9.73 7.96 10.07
N ALA A 264 -9.89 6.79 10.71
CA ALA A 264 -10.84 6.64 11.82
C ALA A 264 -10.32 7.21 13.13
N SER A 265 -9.01 7.28 13.30
CA SER A 265 -8.36 7.75 14.53
C SER A 265 -8.61 9.25 14.81
N GLU A 266 -8.93 10.01 13.79
CA GLU A 266 -9.32 11.42 13.90
C GLU A 266 -10.84 11.61 14.12
N GLY A 267 -11.62 10.55 13.93
CA GLY A 267 -13.09 10.60 14.05
C GLY A 267 -13.58 10.46 15.48
N SER A 268 -14.74 11.07 15.77
CA SER A 268 -15.37 11.08 17.09
C SER A 268 -15.46 9.71 17.78
N PRO A 269 -15.79 8.60 17.11
CA PRO A 269 -15.87 7.29 17.79
C PRO A 269 -14.54 6.86 18.44
N TRP A 270 -13.40 7.16 17.78
CA TRP A 270 -12.09 6.81 18.34
C TRP A 270 -11.64 7.82 19.39
N VAL A 271 -11.79 9.10 19.09
CA VAL A 271 -11.42 10.20 20.02
C VAL A 271 -12.16 10.07 21.34
N ASP A 272 -13.41 9.59 21.34
CA ASP A 272 -14.22 9.39 22.55
C ASP A 272 -13.79 8.15 23.36
N ILE A 273 -13.34 7.07 22.70
CA ILE A 273 -13.04 5.78 23.36
C ILE A 273 -11.56 5.64 23.73
N ALA A 274 -10.65 6.21 22.95
CA ALA A 274 -9.21 6.04 23.15
C ALA A 274 -8.70 6.50 24.52
N PRO A 275 -9.18 7.64 25.08
CA PRO A 275 -8.79 8.07 26.42
C PRO A 275 -9.11 7.02 27.50
N ASP A 276 -10.32 6.44 27.49
CA ASP A 276 -10.75 5.42 28.47
C ASP A 276 -9.88 4.16 28.39
N ILE A 277 -9.53 3.74 27.16
CA ILE A 277 -8.63 2.59 26.96
C ILE A 277 -7.23 2.92 27.49
N SER A 278 -6.72 4.12 27.23
CA SER A 278 -5.40 4.56 27.72
C SER A 278 -5.37 4.67 29.25
N GLU A 279 -6.40 5.23 29.88
CA GLU A 279 -6.55 5.33 31.32
C GLU A 279 -6.55 3.93 31.96
N PHE A 280 -7.31 2.98 31.40
CA PHE A 280 -7.31 1.59 31.86
C PHE A 280 -5.90 0.99 31.89
N PHE A 281 -5.07 1.22 30.88
CA PHE A 281 -3.69 0.72 30.87
C PHE A 281 -2.77 1.48 31.81
N GLN A 282 -3.00 2.77 32.05
CA GLN A 282 -2.28 3.53 33.06
C GLN A 282 -2.60 3.03 34.49
N ASP A 283 -3.86 2.68 34.77
CA ASP A 283 -4.27 2.05 36.00
C ASP A 283 -3.60 0.67 36.25
N LEU A 284 -3.22 -0.02 35.16
CA LEU A 284 -2.39 -1.22 35.19
C LEU A 284 -0.88 -0.93 35.32
N SER A 285 -0.50 0.33 35.65
CA SER A 285 0.88 0.79 35.86
C SER A 285 1.75 0.88 34.60
N LEU A 286 1.15 1.01 33.41
CA LEU A 286 1.90 1.40 32.22
C LEU A 286 2.21 2.91 32.30
N SER A 287 3.37 3.32 31.75
CA SER A 287 3.63 4.75 31.52
C SER A 287 2.62 5.33 30.53
N PRO A 288 2.31 6.64 30.58
CA PRO A 288 1.38 7.26 29.63
C PRO A 288 1.70 6.96 28.16
N ASP A 289 2.97 7.03 27.76
CA ASP A 289 3.41 6.74 26.38
C ASP A 289 3.16 5.29 25.99
N ASN A 290 3.47 4.33 26.90
CA ASN A 290 3.21 2.92 26.65
C ASN A 290 1.71 2.61 26.62
N ALA A 291 0.91 3.23 27.47
CA ALA A 291 -0.54 3.09 27.48
C ALA A 291 -1.14 3.61 26.17
N LEU A 292 -0.68 4.77 25.70
CA LEU A 292 -1.07 5.34 24.40
C LEU A 292 -0.70 4.41 23.26
N MET A 293 0.55 3.95 23.20
CA MET A 293 1.04 3.01 22.18
C MET A 293 0.21 1.71 22.14
N VAL A 294 -0.15 1.14 23.29
CA VAL A 294 -1.01 -0.05 23.37
C VAL A 294 -2.41 0.27 22.88
N THR A 295 -2.97 1.42 23.24
CA THR A 295 -4.29 1.88 22.81
C THR A 295 -4.35 1.96 21.28
N TRP A 296 -3.39 2.63 20.66
CA TRP A 296 -3.32 2.76 19.20
C TRP A 296 -3.06 1.42 18.49
N THR A 297 -2.26 0.54 19.11
CA THR A 297 -2.06 -0.82 18.60
C THR A 297 -3.37 -1.62 18.60
N ILE A 298 -4.19 -1.49 19.64
CA ILE A 298 -5.52 -2.13 19.70
C ILE A 298 -6.43 -1.60 18.59
N GLY A 299 -6.48 -0.29 18.39
CA GLY A 299 -7.27 0.32 17.32
C GLY A 299 -6.84 -0.13 15.93
N LEU A 300 -5.54 -0.14 15.67
CA LEU A 300 -4.96 -0.63 14.41
C LEU A 300 -5.32 -2.11 14.16
N LEU A 301 -5.13 -2.97 15.15
CA LEU A 301 -5.47 -4.40 15.03
C LEU A 301 -6.98 -4.62 14.87
N ALA A 302 -7.81 -3.85 15.56
CA ALA A 302 -9.26 -3.92 15.43
C ALA A 302 -9.71 -3.53 14.01
N SER A 303 -9.17 -2.45 13.46
CA SER A 303 -9.46 -2.02 12.07
C SER A 303 -9.05 -3.09 11.06
N ILE A 304 -7.85 -3.66 11.17
CA ILE A 304 -7.38 -4.75 10.31
C ILE A 304 -8.30 -5.98 10.42
N ALA A 305 -8.69 -6.34 11.65
CA ALA A 305 -9.60 -7.46 11.89
C ALA A 305 -11.00 -7.22 11.30
N ILE A 306 -11.51 -6.01 11.37
CA ILE A 306 -12.79 -5.61 10.76
C ILE A 306 -12.71 -5.78 9.23
N VAL A 307 -11.68 -5.25 8.58
CA VAL A 307 -11.50 -5.39 7.13
C VAL A 307 -11.38 -6.86 6.73
N TYR A 308 -10.58 -7.64 7.45
CA TYR A 308 -10.46 -9.08 7.22
C TYR A 308 -11.79 -9.80 7.40
N GLY A 309 -12.53 -9.47 8.47
CA GLY A 309 -13.84 -10.03 8.78
C GLY A 309 -14.88 -9.75 7.68
N PHE A 310 -14.94 -8.53 7.20
CA PHE A 310 -15.84 -8.16 6.11
C PHE A 310 -15.49 -8.89 4.80
N TYR A 311 -14.21 -9.02 4.47
CA TYR A 311 -13.82 -9.82 3.32
C TYR A 311 -14.27 -11.28 3.47
N ARG A 312 -14.07 -11.88 4.65
CA ARG A 312 -14.52 -13.25 4.95
C ARG A 312 -16.03 -13.40 4.91
N LEU A 313 -16.76 -12.38 5.33
CA LEU A 313 -18.23 -12.34 5.24
C LEU A 313 -18.71 -12.35 3.78
N GLY A 314 -18.07 -11.55 2.91
CA GLY A 314 -18.35 -11.56 1.47
C GLY A 314 -18.09 -12.93 0.84
N ILE A 315 -17.00 -13.59 1.22
CA ILE A 315 -16.68 -14.96 0.78
C ILE A 315 -17.71 -15.98 1.31
N ALA A 316 -18.16 -15.85 2.55
CA ALA A 316 -19.21 -16.72 3.10
C ALA A 316 -20.53 -16.57 2.33
N GLY A 317 -20.88 -15.32 1.98
CA GLY A 317 -22.04 -15.03 1.12
C GLY A 317 -21.90 -15.62 -0.28
N ALA A 318 -20.74 -15.48 -0.94
CA ALA A 318 -20.48 -16.10 -2.23
C ALA A 318 -20.57 -17.64 -2.17
N ARG A 319 -20.10 -18.24 -1.08
CA ARG A 319 -20.18 -19.68 -0.86
C ARG A 319 -21.63 -20.18 -0.72
N SER A 320 -22.54 -19.38 -0.16
CA SER A 320 -23.96 -19.76 0.09
C SER A 320 -24.74 -20.03 -1.19
N VAL A 321 -24.28 -19.53 -2.33
CA VAL A 321 -24.94 -19.72 -3.63
C VAL A 321 -24.69 -21.13 -4.21
N GLY A 322 -23.72 -21.88 -3.69
CA GLY A 322 -23.41 -23.22 -4.15
C GLY A 322 -22.12 -23.31 -4.95
N GLY A 323 -22.01 -24.27 -5.87
CA GLY A 323 -20.80 -24.51 -6.69
C GLY A 323 -19.76 -25.43 -6.05
N GLY A 324 -19.97 -25.87 -4.79
CA GLY A 324 -19.08 -26.85 -4.12
C GLY A 324 -17.70 -26.31 -3.73
N PHE A 325 -17.48 -25.00 -3.77
CA PHE A 325 -16.19 -24.39 -3.43
C PHE A 325 -15.98 -24.26 -1.93
N SER A 326 -14.76 -24.53 -1.45
CA SER A 326 -14.37 -24.21 -0.08
C SER A 326 -14.22 -22.69 0.11
N ALA A 327 -14.44 -22.21 1.34
CA ALA A 327 -14.24 -20.79 1.66
C ALA A 327 -12.80 -20.32 1.39
N GLY A 328 -11.79 -21.18 1.61
CA GLY A 328 -10.39 -20.89 1.29
C GLY A 328 -10.18 -20.66 -0.21
N ARG A 329 -10.68 -21.59 -1.04
CA ARG A 329 -10.59 -21.49 -2.50
C ARG A 329 -11.25 -20.20 -3.04
N LEU A 330 -12.43 -19.84 -2.52
CA LEU A 330 -13.09 -18.60 -2.92
C LEU A 330 -12.31 -17.37 -2.45
N ALA A 331 -11.80 -17.37 -1.21
CA ALA A 331 -10.98 -16.28 -0.72
C ALA A 331 -9.74 -16.06 -1.58
N ASP A 332 -9.04 -17.13 -1.95
CA ASP A 332 -7.88 -17.06 -2.83
C ASP A 332 -8.26 -16.60 -4.25
N ALA A 333 -9.39 -17.08 -4.76
CA ALA A 333 -9.85 -16.73 -6.10
C ALA A 333 -10.24 -15.25 -6.25
N PHE A 334 -10.83 -14.64 -5.21
CA PHE A 334 -11.31 -13.26 -5.25
C PHE A 334 -10.32 -12.24 -4.68
N VAL A 335 -9.21 -12.66 -4.05
CA VAL A 335 -8.28 -11.78 -3.35
C VAL A 335 -7.73 -10.65 -4.23
N HIS A 336 -7.51 -10.89 -5.51
CA HIS A 336 -6.99 -9.90 -6.46
C HIS A 336 -7.96 -8.72 -6.68
N SER A 337 -9.26 -8.93 -6.46
CA SER A 337 -10.27 -7.89 -6.67
C SER A 337 -10.22 -6.76 -5.63
N ILE A 338 -9.63 -7.00 -4.45
CA ILE A 338 -9.52 -5.95 -3.43
C ILE A 338 -8.24 -5.11 -3.54
N VAL A 339 -7.30 -5.46 -4.44
CA VAL A 339 -6.08 -4.66 -4.68
C VAL A 339 -6.38 -3.23 -5.17
N PRO A 340 -7.31 -3.01 -6.12
CA PRO A 340 -7.70 -1.65 -6.51
C PRO A 340 -8.22 -0.82 -5.34
N ILE A 341 -9.00 -1.43 -4.43
CA ILE A 341 -9.52 -0.77 -3.23
C ILE A 341 -8.37 -0.35 -2.32
N ALA A 342 -7.42 -1.26 -2.06
CA ALA A 342 -6.23 -0.95 -1.25
C ALA A 342 -5.45 0.25 -1.80
N PHE A 343 -5.26 0.30 -3.12
CA PHE A 343 -4.56 1.42 -3.75
C PHE A 343 -5.34 2.73 -3.68
N VAL A 344 -6.60 2.74 -4.12
CA VAL A 344 -7.34 4.01 -4.21
C VAL A 344 -7.67 4.58 -2.84
N TYR A 345 -7.78 3.72 -1.82
CA TYR A 345 -7.99 4.19 -0.46
C TYR A 345 -6.74 4.89 0.07
N ALA A 346 -5.56 4.29 -0.09
CA ALA A 346 -4.30 4.96 0.22
C ALA A 346 -4.11 6.23 -0.62
N ALA A 347 -4.41 6.18 -1.92
CA ALA A 347 -4.30 7.35 -2.80
C ALA A 347 -5.25 8.48 -2.40
N ALA A 348 -6.50 8.17 -2.03
CA ALA A 348 -7.46 9.17 -1.59
C ALA A 348 -7.08 9.78 -0.24
N HIS A 349 -6.65 8.95 0.71
CA HIS A 349 -6.30 9.40 2.06
C HIS A 349 -5.00 10.23 2.06
N TYR A 350 -3.94 9.73 1.42
CA TYR A 350 -2.62 10.37 1.44
C TYR A 350 -2.31 11.29 0.25
N MET A 351 -3.29 11.63 -0.59
CA MET A 351 -3.06 12.49 -1.75
C MET A 351 -2.48 13.85 -1.36
N THR A 352 -3.04 14.49 -0.36
CA THR A 352 -2.60 15.80 0.12
C THR A 352 -1.23 15.72 0.78
N LEU A 353 -0.95 14.66 1.54
CA LEU A 353 0.36 14.39 2.12
C LEU A 353 1.44 14.29 1.02
N LEU A 354 1.18 13.52 -0.03
CA LEU A 354 2.12 13.40 -1.16
C LEU A 354 2.28 14.71 -1.92
N LEU A 355 1.19 15.45 -2.19
CA LEU A 355 1.24 16.68 -2.98
C LEU A 355 1.86 17.84 -2.23
N PHE A 356 1.64 17.95 -0.92
CA PHE A 356 2.16 19.06 -0.11
C PHE A 356 3.48 18.68 0.55
N GLN A 357 3.51 17.69 1.42
CA GLN A 357 4.73 17.31 2.12
C GLN A 357 5.77 16.68 1.19
N GLY A 358 5.35 16.08 0.07
CA GLY A 358 6.28 15.64 -0.96
C GLY A 358 7.15 16.75 -1.55
N GLN A 359 6.69 18.02 -1.50
CA GLN A 359 7.50 19.17 -1.93
C GLN A 359 8.66 19.46 -1.01
N ALA A 360 8.58 19.04 0.26
CA ALA A 360 9.66 19.22 1.22
C ALA A 360 10.97 18.55 0.78
N ILE A 361 10.88 17.55 -0.11
CA ILE A 361 12.06 16.86 -0.64
C ILE A 361 13.05 17.81 -1.31
N TRP A 362 12.61 18.95 -1.84
CA TRP A 362 13.48 19.91 -2.51
C TRP A 362 14.42 20.61 -1.53
N PHE A 363 13.90 21.10 -0.40
CA PHE A 363 14.75 21.74 0.61
C PHE A 363 15.47 20.72 1.47
N LEU A 364 14.85 19.57 1.78
CA LEU A 364 15.52 18.50 2.51
C LEU A 364 16.64 17.81 1.68
N ALA A 365 16.59 17.85 0.35
CA ALA A 365 17.71 17.42 -0.46
C ALA A 365 18.89 18.38 -0.36
N SER A 366 18.65 19.69 -0.21
CA SER A 366 19.69 20.70 0.01
C SER A 366 20.28 20.65 1.41
N ASP A 367 19.46 20.28 2.41
CA ASP A 367 19.90 20.14 3.80
C ASP A 367 19.35 18.83 4.41
N PRO A 368 19.92 17.69 4.04
CA PRO A 368 19.40 16.39 4.48
C PRO A 368 19.58 16.12 5.98
N LEU A 369 20.50 16.83 6.63
CA LEU A 369 20.79 16.69 8.05
C LEU A 369 20.06 17.71 8.92
N GLY A 370 19.49 18.78 8.33
CA GLY A 370 18.87 19.86 9.09
C GLY A 370 19.87 20.78 9.80
N GLU A 371 21.12 20.87 9.29
CA GLU A 371 22.20 21.63 9.89
C GLU A 371 22.38 23.05 9.29
N GLY A 372 21.54 23.41 8.34
CA GLY A 372 21.56 24.72 7.67
C GLY A 372 22.38 24.73 6.38
N ASP A 373 22.61 23.56 5.79
CA ASP A 373 23.27 23.43 4.49
C ASP A 373 22.37 23.85 3.32
N ASP A 374 22.97 24.24 2.21
CA ASP A 374 22.25 24.52 0.96
C ASP A 374 22.98 23.93 -0.25
N LEU A 375 23.03 22.59 -0.31
CA LEU A 375 23.81 21.85 -1.31
C LEU A 375 23.36 22.11 -2.76
N PHE A 376 22.09 22.42 -2.98
CA PHE A 376 21.47 22.58 -4.31
C PHE A 376 20.82 23.95 -4.55
N GLY A 377 20.93 24.90 -3.62
CA GLY A 377 20.31 26.23 -3.73
C GLY A 377 18.77 26.18 -3.58
N THR A 378 18.27 25.22 -2.83
CA THR A 378 16.82 25.02 -2.63
C THR A 378 16.39 24.98 -1.17
N ALA A 379 17.29 25.30 -0.23
CA ALA A 379 17.00 25.27 1.22
C ALA A 379 15.89 26.25 1.62
N ASP A 380 15.79 27.41 0.96
CA ASP A 380 14.77 28.43 1.23
C ASP A 380 13.40 28.14 0.58
N ARG A 381 13.21 27.04 -0.12
CA ARG A 381 11.92 26.72 -0.75
C ARG A 381 10.86 26.39 0.31
N ALA A 382 9.70 27.00 0.16
CA ALA A 382 8.52 26.72 0.98
C ALA A 382 7.58 25.74 0.26
N ILE A 383 6.76 25.04 1.04
CA ILE A 383 5.68 24.21 0.52
C ILE A 383 4.58 25.12 -0.02
N ASP A 384 4.17 24.89 -1.28
CA ASP A 384 3.03 25.56 -1.89
C ASP A 384 1.74 24.80 -1.58
N TYR A 385 1.02 25.27 -0.57
CA TYR A 385 -0.29 24.73 -0.19
C TYR A 385 -1.43 25.18 -1.11
N THR A 386 -1.15 26.02 -2.12
CA THR A 386 -2.16 26.47 -3.09
C THR A 386 -2.21 25.60 -4.35
N LEU A 387 -1.34 24.59 -4.46
CA LEU A 387 -1.23 23.70 -5.61
C LEU A 387 -2.58 23.06 -6.01
N ILE A 388 -3.39 22.70 -5.02
CA ILE A 388 -4.73 22.15 -5.24
C ILE A 388 -5.68 22.73 -4.18
N GLY A 389 -6.81 23.25 -4.64
CA GLY A 389 -7.84 23.75 -3.73
C GLY A 389 -8.61 22.57 -3.12
N ALA A 390 -9.09 22.79 -1.94
CA ALA A 390 -9.77 21.81 -1.12
C ALA A 390 -11.03 21.19 -1.79
N ASN A 391 -11.84 21.92 -2.61
CA ASN A 391 -12.94 21.32 -3.39
C ASN A 391 -12.41 20.32 -4.41
N ALA A 392 -11.33 20.67 -5.13
CA ALA A 392 -10.71 19.77 -6.08
C ALA A 392 -10.15 18.52 -5.39
N THR A 393 -9.51 18.68 -4.22
CA THR A 393 -9.04 17.57 -3.39
C THR A 393 -10.17 16.59 -3.10
N TRP A 394 -11.30 17.09 -2.58
CA TRP A 394 -12.45 16.24 -2.27
C TRP A 394 -12.99 15.49 -3.49
N TYR A 395 -13.17 16.15 -4.62
CA TYR A 395 -13.65 15.49 -5.84
C TYR A 395 -12.67 14.42 -6.34
N TRP A 396 -11.36 14.64 -6.23
CA TRP A 396 -10.36 13.63 -6.58
C TRP A 396 -10.41 12.43 -5.63
N GLN A 397 -10.53 12.66 -4.33
CA GLN A 397 -10.64 11.60 -3.31
C GLN A 397 -11.88 10.72 -3.57
N VAL A 398 -13.04 11.34 -3.75
CA VAL A 398 -14.28 10.62 -4.09
C VAL A 398 -14.14 9.88 -5.42
N GLY A 399 -13.56 10.51 -6.43
CA GLY A 399 -13.29 9.89 -7.72
C GLY A 399 -12.41 8.65 -7.62
N PHE A 400 -11.33 8.70 -6.85
CA PHE A 400 -10.46 7.55 -6.60
C PHE A 400 -11.22 6.42 -5.90
N VAL A 401 -11.94 6.71 -4.83
CA VAL A 401 -12.71 5.70 -4.09
C VAL A 401 -13.71 4.99 -5.03
N ILE A 402 -14.50 5.74 -5.79
CA ILE A 402 -15.48 5.16 -6.72
C ILE A 402 -14.77 4.34 -7.82
N ALA A 403 -13.74 4.86 -8.45
CA ALA A 403 -13.02 4.18 -9.53
C ALA A 403 -12.41 2.83 -9.05
N GLY A 404 -11.82 2.81 -7.86
CA GLY A 404 -11.27 1.58 -7.29
C GLY A 404 -12.31 0.52 -6.98
N HIS A 405 -13.46 0.93 -6.44
CA HIS A 405 -14.54 0.00 -6.16
C HIS A 405 -15.20 -0.55 -7.45
N VAL A 406 -15.35 0.28 -8.48
CA VAL A 406 -15.82 -0.19 -9.80
C VAL A 406 -14.80 -1.17 -10.41
N ALA A 407 -13.50 -0.88 -10.33
CA ALA A 407 -12.46 -1.81 -10.79
C ALA A 407 -12.49 -3.15 -10.02
N ALA A 408 -12.73 -3.10 -8.72
CA ALA A 408 -12.88 -4.28 -7.87
C ALA A 408 -14.12 -5.11 -8.28
N LEU A 409 -15.25 -4.45 -8.56
CA LEU A 409 -16.46 -5.13 -9.08
C LEU A 409 -16.18 -5.81 -10.42
N MET A 410 -15.45 -5.13 -11.34
CA MET A 410 -15.10 -5.71 -12.65
C MET A 410 -14.26 -6.98 -12.48
N LEU A 411 -13.25 -6.94 -11.61
CA LEU A 411 -12.38 -8.09 -11.33
C LEU A 411 -13.14 -9.24 -10.66
N ALA A 412 -13.97 -8.93 -9.67
CA ALA A 412 -14.77 -9.92 -8.99
C ALA A 412 -15.80 -10.57 -9.94
N HIS A 413 -16.44 -9.77 -10.79
CA HIS A 413 -17.40 -10.26 -11.78
C HIS A 413 -16.74 -11.18 -12.81
N ASP A 414 -15.62 -10.74 -13.38
CA ASP A 414 -14.87 -11.53 -14.37
C ASP A 414 -14.42 -12.88 -13.78
N ARG A 415 -13.90 -12.86 -12.53
CA ARG A 415 -13.48 -14.06 -11.81
C ARG A 415 -14.66 -14.98 -11.48
N ALA A 416 -15.81 -14.43 -11.11
CA ALA A 416 -17.00 -15.25 -10.84
C ALA A 416 -17.48 -15.98 -12.10
N LEU A 417 -17.51 -15.29 -13.25
CA LEU A 417 -17.84 -15.90 -14.54
C LEU A 417 -16.86 -17.04 -14.94
N ALA A 418 -15.59 -16.92 -14.57
CA ALA A 418 -14.61 -17.96 -14.82
C ALA A 418 -14.72 -19.17 -13.88
N LEU A 419 -15.27 -18.96 -12.66
CA LEU A 419 -15.39 -20.01 -11.64
C LEU A 419 -16.69 -20.80 -11.72
N TYR A 420 -17.82 -20.11 -11.91
CA TYR A 420 -19.14 -20.73 -11.91
C TYR A 420 -19.53 -21.17 -13.33
N ARG A 421 -20.17 -22.32 -13.44
CA ARG A 421 -20.60 -22.87 -14.75
C ARG A 421 -21.71 -22.05 -15.41
N GLU A 422 -22.61 -21.51 -14.58
CA GLU A 422 -23.75 -20.72 -15.02
C GLU A 422 -23.56 -19.25 -14.68
N ALA A 423 -23.77 -18.36 -15.65
CA ALA A 423 -23.65 -16.91 -15.44
C ALA A 423 -24.61 -16.39 -14.34
N ARG A 424 -25.79 -17.04 -14.17
CA ARG A 424 -26.75 -16.72 -13.12
C ARG A 424 -26.15 -16.95 -11.72
N ASP A 425 -25.43 -18.05 -11.52
CA ASP A 425 -24.83 -18.37 -10.23
C ASP A 425 -23.61 -17.47 -9.98
N ALA A 426 -22.85 -17.15 -11.02
CA ALA A 426 -21.79 -16.16 -10.96
C ALA A 426 -22.30 -14.79 -10.47
N VAL A 427 -23.40 -14.28 -11.03
CA VAL A 427 -24.02 -13.02 -10.62
C VAL A 427 -24.54 -13.09 -9.19
N ARG A 428 -25.25 -14.17 -8.83
CA ARG A 428 -25.81 -14.36 -7.48
C ARG A 428 -24.72 -14.41 -6.40
N SER A 429 -23.58 -15.04 -6.69
CA SER A 429 -22.46 -15.14 -5.75
C SER A 429 -21.90 -13.77 -5.34
N GLN A 430 -22.15 -12.74 -6.13
CA GLN A 430 -21.62 -11.40 -5.91
C GLN A 430 -22.59 -10.46 -5.17
N TYR A 431 -23.85 -10.83 -4.93
CA TYR A 431 -24.79 -9.94 -4.22
C TYR A 431 -24.32 -9.56 -2.83
N TRP A 432 -23.77 -10.53 -2.07
CA TRP A 432 -23.21 -10.26 -0.76
C TRP A 432 -21.94 -9.38 -0.84
N MET A 433 -21.09 -9.64 -1.82
CA MET A 433 -19.89 -8.83 -2.06
C MET A 433 -20.28 -7.41 -2.43
N LEU A 434 -21.30 -7.21 -3.27
CA LEU A 434 -21.82 -5.89 -3.61
C LEU A 434 -22.36 -5.16 -2.37
N GLY A 435 -23.17 -5.82 -1.55
CA GLY A 435 -23.69 -5.23 -0.32
C GLY A 435 -22.57 -4.76 0.64
N ILE A 436 -21.55 -5.59 0.83
CA ILE A 436 -20.39 -5.25 1.63
C ILE A 436 -19.62 -4.11 0.98
N MET A 437 -19.43 -4.12 -0.34
CA MET A 437 -18.70 -3.10 -1.07
C MET A 437 -19.40 -1.73 -0.97
N VAL A 438 -20.73 -1.69 -1.09
CA VAL A 438 -21.51 -0.46 -0.87
C VAL A 438 -21.32 0.04 0.55
N GLY A 439 -21.43 -0.85 1.56
CA GLY A 439 -21.19 -0.49 2.95
C GLY A 439 -19.78 0.08 3.19
N PHE A 440 -18.76 -0.58 2.65
CA PHE A 440 -17.37 -0.10 2.76
C PHE A 440 -17.14 1.22 2.05
N THR A 441 -17.69 1.41 0.85
CA THR A 441 -17.55 2.68 0.12
C THR A 441 -18.17 3.83 0.91
N THR A 442 -19.36 3.59 1.47
CA THR A 442 -20.04 4.60 2.30
C THR A 442 -19.24 4.90 3.56
N LEU A 443 -18.71 3.87 4.23
CA LEU A 443 -17.85 4.03 5.40
C LEU A 443 -16.56 4.78 5.05
N ALA A 444 -15.89 4.42 3.96
CA ALA A 444 -14.66 5.10 3.52
C ALA A 444 -14.88 6.59 3.23
N LEU A 445 -15.98 6.94 2.56
CA LEU A 445 -16.33 8.33 2.29
C LEU A 445 -16.70 9.08 3.57
N TRP A 446 -17.36 8.39 4.52
CA TRP A 446 -17.66 8.98 5.82
C TRP A 446 -16.39 9.22 6.63
N LEU A 447 -15.44 8.26 6.68
CA LEU A 447 -14.14 8.46 7.35
C LEU A 447 -13.33 9.59 6.73
N LEU A 448 -13.31 9.70 5.39
CA LEU A 448 -12.66 10.82 4.70
C LEU A 448 -13.32 12.16 5.03
N SER A 449 -14.63 12.20 5.28
CA SER A 449 -15.32 13.42 5.68
C SER A 449 -14.98 13.82 7.10
N GLN A 450 -14.79 12.88 8.03
CA GLN A 450 -14.38 13.16 9.41
C GLN A 450 -12.97 13.74 9.47
N ALA A 451 -12.04 13.20 8.71
CA ALA A 451 -10.66 13.70 8.62
C ALA A 451 -10.57 15.13 8.02
N ASN A 452 -11.63 15.62 7.38
CA ASN A 452 -11.70 16.97 6.78
C ASN A 452 -12.54 17.96 7.59
N GLN A 453 -13.04 17.61 8.77
CA GLN A 453 -13.74 18.50 9.71
C GLN A 453 -12.77 19.04 10.77
#